data_7189fe9748de5b73aaf2191b75d43e41
#
_entry.id   7189fe9748de5b73aaf2191b75d43e41
#
_cell.length_a   1.000
_cell.length_b   1.000
_cell.length_c   1.000
_cell.angle_alpha   90.00
_cell.angle_beta   90.00
_cell.angle_gamma   90.00
#
_symmetry.space_group_name_H-M   'P 1'
#
loop_
_entity.id
_entity.type
_entity.pdbx_description
1 polymer ?
#
loop_
_entity_poly.entity_id
_entity_poly.type
_entity_poly.pdbx_seq_one_letter_code
_entity_poly.pdbx_strand_id
1 'polypeptide(L)'
;FIELLRTEIVGETNPKQVILLEIEPEKQATAIDFYCTEAMLGIKILCISKLIKRGKSLFYLDDEGKEIQILKIYNRIIFDELDQRDDLKTEFNFQDEVDVEWIGHPNWFFRISKYTMPLLKGNYVPKSYYLNQLESIPEDLENYVLKPLFSFAGAGVEIHVTKEMIDGIKNKANYLLQEKVAYHPIIETLDEPAKCEIRMMLLHNKKDNTTEIVSNLMRLSKGEMIGVKYNKDKTWVGGSTGFFEI
;
A
#
# COMPACT_ATOMS: atom_id res chain seq x y z
N PHE A 1 -8.74 18.17 3.27
CA PHE A 1 -7.98 17.05 2.74
C PHE A 1 -6.89 17.49 1.76
N ILE A 2 -7.24 18.15 0.65
CA ILE A 2 -6.28 18.56 -0.40
C ILE A 2 -5.19 19.49 0.17
N GLU A 3 -5.58 20.45 1.02
CA GLU A 3 -4.63 21.38 1.64
C GLU A 3 -3.63 20.67 2.55
N LEU A 4 -4.10 19.74 3.37
CA LEU A 4 -3.24 18.95 4.23
C LEU A 4 -2.31 18.02 3.41
N LEU A 5 -2.85 17.39 2.36
CA LEU A 5 -2.05 16.58 1.43
C LEU A 5 -0.97 17.41 0.73
N ARG A 6 -1.31 18.64 0.29
CA ARG A 6 -0.36 19.58 -0.30
C ARG A 6 0.75 19.95 0.70
N THR A 7 0.37 20.27 1.93
CA THR A 7 1.33 20.60 3.00
C THR A 7 2.32 19.46 3.24
N GLU A 8 1.85 18.22 3.29
CA GLU A 8 2.70 17.06 3.56
C GLU A 8 3.57 16.64 2.35
N ILE A 9 3.04 16.70 1.14
CA ILE A 9 3.77 16.25 -0.06
C ILE A 9 4.63 17.37 -0.64
N VAL A 10 4.10 18.55 -0.81
CA VAL A 10 4.77 19.65 -1.48
C VAL A 10 5.46 20.58 -0.45
N GLY A 11 4.74 21.02 0.57
CA GLY A 11 5.20 21.99 1.56
C GLY A 11 5.59 23.29 0.88
N GLU A 12 6.76 23.82 1.24
CA GLU A 12 7.34 25.05 0.66
C GLU A 12 8.13 24.81 -0.63
N THR A 13 8.24 23.55 -1.09
CA THR A 13 9.01 23.21 -2.29
C THR A 13 8.24 23.60 -3.55
N ASN A 14 8.93 24.04 -4.60
CA ASN A 14 8.30 24.25 -5.90
C ASN A 14 7.71 22.94 -6.41
N PRO A 15 6.40 22.86 -6.74
CA PRO A 15 5.75 21.64 -7.20
C PRO A 15 6.46 20.96 -8.37
N LYS A 16 7.11 21.72 -9.27
CA LYS A 16 7.92 21.14 -10.37
C LYS A 16 9.14 20.33 -9.90
N GLN A 17 9.60 20.55 -8.67
CA GLN A 17 10.71 19.81 -8.06
C GLN A 17 10.26 18.66 -7.16
N VAL A 18 8.95 18.40 -7.12
CA VAL A 18 8.33 17.28 -6.41
C VAL A 18 7.75 16.32 -7.43
N ILE A 19 8.06 15.04 -7.31
CA ILE A 19 7.53 14.01 -8.22
C ILE A 19 6.76 12.93 -7.47
N LEU A 20 5.75 12.35 -8.12
CA LEU A 20 5.22 11.04 -7.79
C LEU A 20 5.98 10.00 -8.62
N LEU A 21 6.66 9.08 -7.94
CA LEU A 21 7.50 8.08 -8.57
C LEU A 21 6.81 6.71 -8.59
N GLU A 22 6.71 6.11 -9.78
CA GLU A 22 6.07 4.80 -9.98
C GLU A 22 6.77 4.03 -11.12
N ILE A 23 6.39 2.78 -11.33
CA ILE A 23 6.75 1.94 -12.47
C ILE A 23 5.65 2.05 -13.51
N GLU A 24 5.97 2.61 -14.69
CA GLU A 24 5.01 2.77 -15.80
C GLU A 24 3.62 3.23 -15.29
N PRO A 25 3.54 4.42 -14.67
CA PRO A 25 2.34 4.88 -13.95
C PRO A 25 1.05 4.82 -14.76
N GLU A 26 1.15 5.00 -16.08
CA GLU A 26 0.04 4.94 -17.02
C GLU A 26 -0.57 3.53 -17.19
N LYS A 27 0.20 2.49 -16.84
CA LYS A 27 -0.23 1.08 -16.93
C LYS A 27 -0.76 0.54 -15.60
N GLN A 28 -0.61 1.28 -14.52
CA GLN A 28 -1.04 0.85 -13.19
C GLN A 28 -2.56 0.88 -13.06
N ALA A 29 -3.12 -0.12 -12.38
CA ALA A 29 -4.56 -0.18 -12.09
C ALA A 29 -5.05 1.04 -11.26
N THR A 30 -4.14 1.71 -10.58
CA THR A 30 -4.38 2.91 -9.76
C THR A 30 -4.01 4.21 -10.47
N ALA A 31 -3.77 4.22 -11.79
CA ALA A 31 -3.35 5.39 -12.56
C ALA A 31 -4.23 6.63 -12.32
N ILE A 32 -5.53 6.43 -12.12
CA ILE A 32 -6.47 7.53 -11.82
C ILE A 32 -6.09 8.28 -10.53
N ASP A 33 -5.62 7.59 -9.50
CA ASP A 33 -5.15 8.19 -8.25
C ASP A 33 -3.92 9.09 -8.51
N PHE A 34 -3.02 8.66 -9.39
CA PHE A 34 -1.83 9.43 -9.75
C PHE A 34 -2.21 10.70 -10.52
N TYR A 35 -3.10 10.62 -11.52
CA TYR A 35 -3.57 11.78 -12.27
C TYR A 35 -4.34 12.76 -11.40
N CYS A 36 -5.17 12.29 -10.47
CA CYS A 36 -5.81 13.14 -9.48
C CYS A 36 -4.79 13.84 -8.59
N THR A 37 -3.77 13.15 -8.15
CA THR A 37 -2.69 13.72 -7.33
C THR A 37 -1.91 14.79 -8.09
N GLU A 38 -1.53 14.54 -9.35
CA GLU A 38 -0.89 15.51 -10.22
C GLU A 38 -1.75 16.78 -10.39
N ALA A 39 -3.03 16.60 -10.72
CA ALA A 39 -3.97 17.70 -10.92
C ALA A 39 -4.18 18.54 -9.65
N MET A 40 -4.30 17.90 -8.48
CA MET A 40 -4.53 18.58 -7.22
C MET A 40 -3.29 19.28 -6.67
N LEU A 41 -2.11 18.70 -6.83
CA LEU A 41 -0.87 19.17 -6.20
C LEU A 41 0.06 19.93 -7.16
N GLY A 42 -0.10 19.76 -8.47
CA GLY A 42 0.77 20.34 -9.49
C GLY A 42 2.15 19.70 -9.59
N ILE A 43 2.31 18.49 -9.03
CA ILE A 43 3.54 17.71 -9.11
C ILE A 43 3.56 16.86 -10.39
N LYS A 44 4.73 16.34 -10.79
CA LYS A 44 4.86 15.50 -11.98
C LYS A 44 4.83 14.02 -11.64
N ILE A 45 4.08 13.24 -12.40
CA ILE A 45 4.12 11.76 -12.34
C ILE A 45 5.25 11.27 -13.23
N LEU A 46 6.15 10.43 -12.71
CA LEU A 46 7.29 9.91 -13.45
C LEU A 46 7.47 8.40 -13.25
N CYS A 47 7.80 7.73 -14.36
CA CYS A 47 8.37 6.39 -14.28
C CYS A 47 9.82 6.46 -13.78
N ILE A 48 10.23 5.50 -12.93
CA ILE A 48 11.61 5.41 -12.43
C ILE A 48 12.65 5.38 -13.56
N SER A 49 12.31 4.84 -14.73
CA SER A 49 13.18 4.81 -15.91
C SER A 49 13.42 6.18 -16.55
N LYS A 50 12.71 7.22 -16.13
CA LYS A 50 12.87 8.59 -16.62
C LYS A 50 13.73 9.48 -15.72
N LEU A 51 14.19 8.93 -14.59
CA LEU A 51 15.09 9.65 -13.71
C LEU A 51 16.49 9.70 -14.30
N ILE A 52 17.10 10.88 -14.23
CA ILE A 52 18.49 11.14 -14.61
C ILE A 52 19.29 11.36 -13.33
N LYS A 53 20.37 10.61 -13.14
CA LYS A 53 21.21 10.71 -11.94
C LYS A 53 22.54 11.40 -12.25
N ARG A 54 22.88 12.41 -11.45
CA ARG A 54 24.18 13.10 -11.49
C ARG A 54 24.76 13.20 -10.09
N GLY A 55 25.68 12.32 -9.76
CA GLY A 55 26.19 12.19 -8.40
C GLY A 55 25.07 11.79 -7.44
N LYS A 56 24.76 12.63 -6.45
CA LYS A 56 23.66 12.43 -5.50
C LYS A 56 22.36 13.15 -5.91
N SER A 57 22.38 13.95 -6.96
CA SER A 57 21.20 14.69 -7.42
C SER A 57 20.43 13.92 -8.49
N LEU A 58 19.11 14.01 -8.42
CA LEU A 58 18.19 13.43 -9.40
C LEU A 58 17.52 14.53 -10.21
N PHE A 59 17.26 14.25 -11.47
CA PHE A 59 16.63 15.17 -12.43
C PHE A 59 15.65 14.42 -13.32
N TYR A 60 14.79 15.17 -13.98
CA TYR A 60 13.95 14.71 -15.08
C TYR A 60 13.87 15.78 -16.16
N LEU A 61 13.45 15.40 -17.36
CA LEU A 61 13.16 16.35 -18.45
C LEU A 61 11.66 16.71 -18.41
N ASP A 62 11.36 18.01 -18.39
CA ASP A 62 9.99 18.49 -18.57
C ASP A 62 9.51 18.34 -20.04
N ASP A 63 8.28 18.75 -20.29
CA ASP A 63 7.66 18.59 -21.62
C ASP A 63 8.34 19.48 -22.70
N GLU A 64 9.13 20.47 -22.28
CA GLU A 64 9.94 21.33 -23.16
C GLU A 64 11.38 20.80 -23.32
N GLY A 65 11.73 19.67 -22.68
CA GLY A 65 13.06 19.08 -22.70
C GLY A 65 14.06 19.76 -21.76
N LYS A 66 13.59 20.61 -20.85
CA LYS A 66 14.41 21.25 -19.84
C LYS A 66 14.63 20.32 -18.65
N GLU A 67 15.88 20.24 -18.20
CA GLU A 67 16.23 19.45 -17.02
C GLU A 67 15.78 20.17 -15.74
N ILE A 68 14.99 19.46 -14.93
CA ILE A 68 14.45 19.93 -13.65
C ILE A 68 15.02 19.07 -12.53
N GLN A 69 15.63 19.69 -11.53
CA GLN A 69 16.13 19.00 -10.35
C GLN A 69 14.97 18.55 -9.45
N ILE A 70 15.04 17.30 -9.00
CA ILE A 70 14.09 16.70 -8.06
C ILE A 70 14.61 16.93 -6.63
N LEU A 71 13.77 17.52 -5.80
CA LEU A 71 14.06 17.75 -4.38
C LEU A 71 13.24 16.85 -3.47
N LYS A 72 12.04 16.42 -3.92
CA LYS A 72 11.18 15.53 -3.15
C LYS A 72 10.60 14.44 -4.04
N ILE A 73 10.48 13.25 -3.45
CA ILE A 73 9.88 12.07 -4.11
C ILE A 73 8.74 11.53 -3.26
N TYR A 74 7.51 11.60 -3.79
CA TYR A 74 6.38 10.82 -3.29
C TYR A 74 6.46 9.41 -3.89
N ASN A 75 7.00 8.48 -3.12
CA ASN A 75 7.27 7.12 -3.59
C ASN A 75 6.02 6.25 -3.56
N ARG A 76 5.65 5.69 -4.72
CA ARG A 76 4.55 4.75 -4.89
C ARG A 76 5.02 3.37 -5.36
N ILE A 77 6.31 3.21 -5.65
CA ILE A 77 6.89 1.96 -6.15
C ILE A 77 6.81 0.86 -5.10
N ILE A 78 6.34 -0.30 -5.54
CA ILE A 78 6.36 -1.55 -4.80
C ILE A 78 7.61 -2.31 -5.19
N PHE A 79 8.50 -2.61 -4.23
CA PHE A 79 9.80 -3.22 -4.51
C PHE A 79 9.70 -4.61 -5.14
N ASP A 80 8.73 -5.44 -4.71
CA ASP A 80 8.51 -6.77 -5.29
C ASP A 80 8.16 -6.69 -6.79
N GLU A 81 7.47 -5.62 -7.20
CA GLU A 81 7.18 -5.36 -8.62
C GLU A 81 8.44 -4.89 -9.34
N LEU A 82 9.21 -3.99 -8.74
CA LEU A 82 10.44 -3.49 -9.33
C LEU A 82 11.48 -4.61 -9.53
N ASP A 83 11.60 -5.51 -8.56
CA ASP A 83 12.54 -6.64 -8.60
C ASP A 83 12.22 -7.66 -9.72
N GLN A 84 11.00 -7.63 -10.26
CA GLN A 84 10.57 -8.48 -11.38
C GLN A 84 10.75 -7.80 -12.75
N ARG A 85 11.25 -6.56 -12.79
CA ARG A 85 11.32 -5.72 -13.99
C ARG A 85 12.75 -5.56 -14.50
N ASP A 86 13.36 -6.68 -14.92
CA ASP A 86 14.68 -6.71 -15.57
C ASP A 86 14.73 -5.94 -16.91
N ASP A 87 13.56 -5.64 -17.48
CA ASP A 87 13.39 -4.88 -18.71
C ASP A 87 13.56 -3.37 -18.53
N LEU A 88 13.43 -2.86 -17.30
CA LEU A 88 13.54 -1.44 -17.00
C LEU A 88 15.00 -1.01 -16.84
N LYS A 89 15.43 -0.12 -17.74
CA LYS A 89 16.73 0.55 -17.60
C LYS A 89 16.57 1.78 -16.72
N THR A 90 17.26 1.82 -15.59
CA THR A 90 17.25 2.93 -14.64
C THR A 90 18.64 3.44 -14.37
N GLU A 91 18.82 4.76 -14.26
CA GLU A 91 20.07 5.38 -13.80
C GLU A 91 20.15 5.49 -12.27
N PHE A 92 18.99 5.32 -11.61
CA PHE A 92 18.83 5.39 -10.16
C PHE A 92 18.44 4.03 -9.60
N ASN A 93 19.03 3.69 -8.45
CA ASN A 93 18.65 2.53 -7.63
C ASN A 93 18.32 3.01 -6.21
N PHE A 94 17.34 2.37 -5.55
CA PHE A 94 16.96 2.71 -4.17
C PHE A 94 18.05 2.47 -3.13
N GLN A 95 19.13 1.78 -3.49
CA GLN A 95 20.32 1.61 -2.66
C GLN A 95 21.32 2.77 -2.81
N ASP A 96 21.11 3.65 -3.81
CA ASP A 96 21.97 4.82 -4.02
C ASP A 96 21.72 5.87 -2.95
N GLU A 97 22.80 6.54 -2.54
CA GLU A 97 22.71 7.73 -1.73
C GLU A 97 22.31 8.92 -2.61
N VAL A 98 21.18 9.54 -2.35
CA VAL A 98 20.65 10.68 -3.10
C VAL A 98 20.15 11.79 -2.18
N ASP A 99 20.28 13.03 -2.64
CA ASP A 99 19.91 14.25 -1.92
C ASP A 99 18.45 14.64 -2.22
N VAL A 100 17.50 13.79 -1.78
CA VAL A 100 16.07 14.06 -1.92
C VAL A 100 15.35 13.83 -0.60
N GLU A 101 14.28 14.59 -0.36
CA GLU A 101 13.33 14.28 0.70
C GLU A 101 12.37 13.19 0.23
N TRP A 102 12.27 12.11 0.99
CA TRP A 102 11.36 11.03 0.72
C TRP A 102 10.02 11.23 1.43
N ILE A 103 8.93 11.18 0.67
CA ILE A 103 7.58 11.13 1.18
C ILE A 103 7.10 9.70 0.98
N GLY A 104 7.01 8.94 2.10
CA GLY A 104 7.06 7.49 2.06
C GLY A 104 8.51 7.01 1.81
N HIS A 105 9.38 7.14 2.84
CA HIS A 105 10.76 6.67 2.73
C HIS A 105 10.81 5.20 2.34
N PRO A 106 11.68 4.79 1.40
CA PRO A 106 11.77 3.40 0.91
C PRO A 106 11.84 2.35 2.02
N ASN A 107 12.57 2.62 3.09
CA ASN A 107 12.69 1.70 4.25
C ASN A 107 11.37 1.49 5.02
N TRP A 108 10.34 2.33 4.79
CA TRP A 108 9.03 2.13 5.42
C TRP A 108 8.32 0.89 4.90
N PHE A 109 8.68 0.40 3.73
CA PHE A 109 8.21 -0.88 3.22
C PHE A 109 8.31 -2.00 4.26
N PHE A 110 9.44 -2.08 4.98
CA PHE A 110 9.65 -3.08 6.04
C PHE A 110 8.84 -2.74 7.30
N ARG A 111 8.72 -1.46 7.65
CA ARG A 111 8.07 -0.99 8.89
C ARG A 111 6.54 -1.10 8.82
N ILE A 112 5.93 -0.88 7.66
CA ILE A 112 4.47 -0.92 7.45
C ILE A 112 4.00 -2.22 6.79
N SER A 113 4.86 -3.24 6.73
CA SER A 113 4.55 -4.57 6.22
C SER A 113 3.75 -5.41 7.22
N LYS A 114 3.36 -6.60 6.81
CA LYS A 114 2.73 -7.58 7.71
C LYS A 114 3.66 -8.04 8.85
N TYR A 115 4.96 -7.75 8.73
CA TYR A 115 5.94 -8.03 9.79
C TYR A 115 5.54 -7.41 11.14
N THR A 116 4.91 -6.24 11.15
CA THR A 116 4.51 -5.57 12.39
C THR A 116 3.25 -6.14 13.04
N MET A 117 2.46 -6.96 12.32
CA MET A 117 1.17 -7.47 12.83
C MET A 117 1.29 -8.26 14.14
N PRO A 118 2.25 -9.18 14.35
CA PRO A 118 2.39 -9.89 15.62
C PRO A 118 2.78 -9.00 16.81
N LEU A 119 3.26 -7.78 16.54
CA LEU A 119 3.63 -6.81 17.58
C LEU A 119 2.45 -5.98 18.06
N LEU A 120 1.37 -5.93 17.27
CA LEU A 120 0.16 -5.18 17.60
C LEU A 120 -0.68 -5.96 18.62
N LYS A 121 -1.17 -5.26 19.63
CA LYS A 121 -2.02 -5.83 20.66
C LYS A 121 -3.26 -4.97 20.85
N GLY A 122 -4.40 -5.60 21.05
CA GLY A 122 -5.66 -4.92 21.31
C GLY A 122 -6.86 -5.83 21.04
N ASN A 123 -8.00 -5.50 21.61
CA ASN A 123 -9.23 -6.30 21.48
C ASN A 123 -9.76 -6.40 20.05
N TYR A 124 -9.39 -5.44 19.20
CA TYR A 124 -9.81 -5.36 17.79
C TYR A 124 -8.71 -5.76 16.82
N VAL A 125 -7.57 -6.26 17.33
CA VAL A 125 -6.44 -6.69 16.51
C VAL A 125 -6.45 -8.22 16.45
N PRO A 126 -6.64 -8.83 15.27
CA PRO A 126 -6.54 -10.28 15.12
C PRO A 126 -5.16 -10.76 15.54
N LYS A 127 -5.11 -11.78 16.39
CA LYS A 127 -3.83 -12.31 16.84
C LYS A 127 -3.04 -12.83 15.66
N SER A 128 -1.76 -12.53 15.66
CA SER A 128 -0.83 -12.91 14.59
C SER A 128 0.44 -13.46 15.20
N TYR A 129 1.02 -14.46 14.55
CA TYR A 129 2.18 -15.19 15.04
C TYR A 129 3.19 -15.33 13.90
N TYR A 130 4.47 -15.05 14.16
CA TYR A 130 5.51 -15.42 13.21
C TYR A 130 5.57 -16.94 13.11
N LEU A 131 5.50 -17.47 11.88
CA LEU A 131 5.39 -18.90 11.66
C LEU A 131 6.60 -19.67 12.20
N ASN A 132 7.79 -19.08 12.16
CA ASN A 132 9.03 -19.68 12.69
C ASN A 132 9.18 -19.60 14.22
N GLN A 133 8.28 -18.89 14.91
CA GLN A 133 8.31 -18.75 16.38
C GLN A 133 7.20 -19.52 17.06
N LEU A 134 6.35 -20.20 16.31
CA LEU A 134 5.34 -21.09 16.87
C LEU A 134 5.99 -22.35 17.43
N GLU A 135 5.70 -22.69 18.68
CA GLU A 135 6.14 -23.95 19.32
C GLU A 135 5.45 -25.16 18.69
N SER A 136 4.19 -24.99 18.32
CA SER A 136 3.38 -25.99 17.60
C SER A 136 2.42 -25.33 16.63
N ILE A 137 2.12 -25.99 15.53
CA ILE A 137 1.11 -25.54 14.59
C ILE A 137 -0.27 -25.81 15.19
N PRO A 138 -1.21 -24.82 15.20
CA PRO A 138 -2.58 -25.03 15.66
C PRO A 138 -3.26 -26.19 14.93
N GLU A 139 -4.11 -26.94 15.63
CA GLU A 139 -4.88 -28.03 15.03
C GLU A 139 -6.08 -27.50 14.21
N ASP A 140 -6.61 -26.34 14.58
CA ASP A 140 -7.79 -25.66 14.00
C ASP A 140 -7.40 -24.69 12.89
N LEU A 141 -6.59 -25.11 11.94
CA LEU A 141 -6.03 -24.25 10.86
C LEU A 141 -7.08 -23.57 10.02
N GLU A 142 -8.32 -24.07 9.98
CA GLU A 142 -9.46 -23.44 9.34
C GLU A 142 -9.78 -22.04 9.91
N ASN A 143 -9.37 -21.75 11.14
CA ASN A 143 -9.53 -20.48 11.82
C ASN A 143 -8.37 -19.51 11.60
N TYR A 144 -7.45 -19.84 10.69
CA TYR A 144 -6.26 -19.04 10.42
C TYR A 144 -6.11 -18.69 8.95
N VAL A 145 -5.32 -17.65 8.72
CA VAL A 145 -4.86 -17.20 7.40
C VAL A 145 -3.34 -17.18 7.40
N LEU A 146 -2.74 -17.79 6.41
CA LEU A 146 -1.29 -17.78 6.21
C LEU A 146 -0.93 -16.62 5.29
N LYS A 147 0.06 -15.79 5.68
CA LYS A 147 0.43 -14.59 4.94
C LYS A 147 1.95 -14.44 4.83
N PRO A 148 2.48 -14.17 3.63
CA PRO A 148 3.86 -13.70 3.50
C PRO A 148 4.03 -12.36 4.19
N LEU A 149 5.18 -12.12 4.84
CA LEU A 149 5.44 -10.88 5.58
C LEU A 149 5.52 -9.66 4.66
N PHE A 150 6.13 -9.80 3.49
CA PHE A 150 6.47 -8.71 2.58
C PHE A 150 5.76 -8.87 1.23
N SER A 151 4.45 -8.95 1.23
CA SER A 151 3.65 -9.02 0.01
C SER A 151 2.50 -8.01 0.02
N PHE A 152 2.01 -7.62 -1.16
CA PHE A 152 0.97 -6.62 -1.36
C PHE A 152 -0.27 -7.19 -2.05
N ALA A 153 -1.35 -6.44 -2.02
CA ALA A 153 -2.60 -6.72 -2.73
C ALA A 153 -3.14 -8.16 -2.55
N GLY A 154 -2.82 -8.80 -1.41
CA GLY A 154 -3.24 -10.17 -1.13
C GLY A 154 -2.43 -11.25 -1.85
N ALA A 155 -1.29 -10.91 -2.47
CA ALA A 155 -0.41 -11.90 -3.08
C ALA A 155 0.11 -12.90 -2.03
N GLY A 156 0.01 -14.20 -2.34
CA GLY A 156 0.47 -15.29 -1.47
C GLY A 156 -0.30 -15.45 -0.15
N VAL A 157 -1.46 -14.80 0.00
CA VAL A 157 -2.33 -15.00 1.17
C VAL A 157 -3.18 -16.24 0.95
N GLU A 158 -3.05 -17.20 1.87
CA GLU A 158 -3.82 -18.45 1.87
C GLU A 158 -4.85 -18.42 2.98
N ILE A 159 -6.13 -18.59 2.59
CA ILE A 159 -7.28 -18.58 3.52
C ILE A 159 -7.77 -19.99 3.87
N HIS A 160 -7.36 -20.98 3.10
CA HIS A 160 -7.60 -22.40 3.36
C HIS A 160 -6.28 -23.07 3.72
N VAL A 161 -5.80 -22.78 4.93
CA VAL A 161 -4.49 -23.24 5.40
C VAL A 161 -4.53 -24.72 5.73
N THR A 162 -3.58 -25.46 5.23
CA THR A 162 -3.37 -26.86 5.60
C THR A 162 -1.98 -27.10 6.21
N LYS A 163 -1.85 -28.19 6.92
CA LYS A 163 -0.56 -28.57 7.53
C LYS A 163 0.51 -28.83 6.46
N GLU A 164 0.12 -29.47 5.37
CA GLU A 164 1.01 -29.78 4.24
C GLU A 164 1.56 -28.48 3.59
N MET A 165 0.73 -27.43 3.46
CA MET A 165 1.18 -26.12 2.99
C MET A 165 2.25 -25.55 3.92
N ILE A 166 2.01 -25.57 5.23
CA ILE A 166 2.95 -25.04 6.23
C ILE A 166 4.26 -25.85 6.24
N ASP A 167 4.15 -27.17 6.15
CA ASP A 167 5.32 -28.06 6.14
C ASP A 167 6.16 -27.88 4.85
N GLY A 168 5.53 -27.56 3.73
CA GLY A 168 6.18 -27.26 2.46
C GLY A 168 6.91 -25.91 2.40
N ILE A 169 6.71 -25.02 3.38
CA ILE A 169 7.38 -23.71 3.40
C ILE A 169 8.84 -23.85 3.80
N LYS A 170 9.75 -23.56 2.86
CA LYS A 170 11.20 -23.61 3.10
C LYS A 170 11.69 -22.55 4.08
N ASN A 171 11.15 -21.33 3.98
CA ASN A 171 11.56 -20.20 4.83
C ASN A 171 10.38 -19.68 5.66
N LYS A 172 10.11 -20.37 6.78
CA LYS A 172 9.02 -20.02 7.70
C LYS A 172 9.20 -18.64 8.34
N ALA A 173 10.41 -18.09 8.36
CA ALA A 173 10.67 -16.74 8.88
C ALA A 173 10.04 -15.62 8.04
N ASN A 174 9.67 -15.91 6.80
CA ASN A 174 9.01 -14.96 5.91
C ASN A 174 7.47 -15.02 5.94
N TYR A 175 6.90 -15.76 6.89
CA TYR A 175 5.45 -15.95 6.98
C TYR A 175 4.93 -15.69 8.38
N LEU A 176 3.66 -15.31 8.44
CA LEU A 176 2.87 -15.26 9.67
C LEU A 176 1.59 -16.06 9.52
N LEU A 177 1.10 -16.55 10.65
CA LEU A 177 -0.23 -17.13 10.80
C LEU A 177 -1.09 -16.15 11.59
N GLN A 178 -2.26 -15.77 11.07
CA GLN A 178 -3.17 -14.82 11.71
C GLN A 178 -4.55 -15.44 11.90
N GLU A 179 -5.17 -15.18 13.06
CA GLU A 179 -6.58 -15.54 13.29
C GLU A 179 -7.48 -14.89 12.22
N LYS A 180 -8.41 -15.66 11.67
CA LYS A 180 -9.37 -15.14 10.69
C LYS A 180 -10.30 -14.12 11.31
N VAL A 181 -10.52 -13.04 10.59
CA VAL A 181 -11.57 -12.09 10.89
C VAL A 181 -12.86 -12.57 10.23
N ALA A 182 -13.90 -12.82 11.03
CA ALA A 182 -15.21 -13.14 10.53
C ALA A 182 -15.93 -11.84 10.11
N TYR A 183 -16.04 -11.62 8.81
CA TYR A 183 -16.84 -10.51 8.28
C TYR A 183 -18.31 -10.92 8.22
N HIS A 184 -19.16 -10.27 9.00
CA HIS A 184 -20.59 -10.45 8.90
C HIS A 184 -21.16 -9.62 7.74
N PRO A 185 -22.03 -10.20 6.89
CA PRO A 185 -22.69 -9.47 5.80
C PRO A 185 -23.85 -8.63 6.40
N ILE A 186 -23.55 -7.39 6.77
CA ILE A 186 -24.48 -6.49 7.48
C ILE A 186 -25.08 -5.40 6.60
N ILE A 187 -24.61 -5.25 5.37
CA ILE A 187 -25.13 -4.23 4.45
C ILE A 187 -26.16 -4.89 3.54
N GLU A 188 -27.43 -4.55 3.75
CA GLU A 188 -28.50 -5.02 2.89
C GLU A 188 -28.35 -4.52 1.45
N THR A 189 -28.51 -5.40 0.49
CA THR A 189 -28.48 -5.12 -0.94
C THR A 189 -29.67 -5.81 -1.64
N LEU A 190 -29.88 -5.54 -2.94
CA LEU A 190 -31.06 -6.06 -3.65
C LEU A 190 -31.02 -7.58 -3.89
N ASP A 191 -29.85 -8.20 -3.81
CA ASP A 191 -29.67 -9.65 -4.02
C ASP A 191 -29.30 -10.37 -2.72
N GLU A 192 -28.06 -10.23 -2.26
CA GLU A 192 -27.57 -10.82 -1.00
C GLU A 192 -26.80 -9.78 -0.18
N PRO A 193 -26.84 -9.84 1.17
CA PRO A 193 -26.15 -8.86 2.00
C PRO A 193 -24.62 -8.85 1.76
N ALA A 194 -24.04 -7.66 1.81
CA ALA A 194 -22.62 -7.45 1.61
C ALA A 194 -21.87 -7.28 2.94
N LYS A 195 -20.64 -7.76 2.96
CA LYS A 195 -19.63 -7.48 3.99
C LYS A 195 -19.09 -6.06 3.80
N CYS A 196 -18.70 -5.41 4.89
CA CYS A 196 -18.10 -4.09 4.84
C CYS A 196 -16.76 -4.04 5.56
N GLU A 197 -15.74 -3.46 4.90
CA GLU A 197 -14.48 -3.06 5.50
C GLU A 197 -14.40 -1.53 5.48
N ILE A 198 -14.09 -0.92 6.63
CA ILE A 198 -13.90 0.52 6.73
C ILE A 198 -12.41 0.81 6.79
N ARG A 199 -11.91 1.64 5.88
CA ARG A 199 -10.55 2.18 5.89
C ARG A 199 -10.57 3.61 6.33
N MET A 200 -9.91 3.91 7.44
CA MET A 200 -9.72 5.27 7.92
C MET A 200 -8.41 5.81 7.34
N MET A 201 -8.49 6.97 6.68
CA MET A 201 -7.31 7.67 6.18
C MET A 201 -6.87 8.69 7.23
N LEU A 202 -5.64 8.55 7.68
CA LEU A 202 -5.03 9.46 8.65
C LEU A 202 -3.89 10.20 7.96
N LEU A 203 -3.81 11.52 8.21
CA LEU A 203 -2.65 12.33 7.84
C LEU A 203 -2.00 12.89 9.09
N HIS A 204 -0.68 12.82 9.13
CA HIS A 204 0.13 13.37 10.21
C HIS A 204 0.69 14.72 9.79
N ASN A 205 0.30 15.76 10.52
CA ASN A 205 0.82 17.11 10.33
C ASN A 205 2.13 17.25 11.13
N LYS A 206 3.24 17.38 10.43
CA LYS A 206 4.57 17.50 11.04
C LYS A 206 4.77 18.82 11.80
N LYS A 207 4.03 19.91 11.46
CA LYS A 207 4.22 21.23 12.07
C LYS A 207 3.76 21.26 13.53
N ASP A 208 2.63 20.66 13.81
CA ASP A 208 2.00 20.64 15.14
C ASP A 208 2.01 19.26 15.80
N ASN A 209 2.59 18.26 15.10
CA ASN A 209 2.69 16.86 15.55
C ASN A 209 1.31 16.25 15.88
N THR A 210 0.29 16.63 15.12
CA THR A 210 -1.07 16.06 15.23
C THR A 210 -1.34 15.04 14.13
N THR A 211 -2.26 14.13 14.39
CA THR A 211 -2.74 13.18 13.38
C THR A 211 -4.25 13.32 13.26
N GLU A 212 -4.73 13.60 12.06
CA GLU A 212 -6.13 13.83 11.76
C GLU A 212 -6.71 12.70 10.89
N ILE A 213 -7.96 12.32 11.18
CA ILE A 213 -8.74 11.47 10.30
C ILE A 213 -9.32 12.37 9.21
N VAL A 214 -8.83 12.24 7.98
CA VAL A 214 -9.19 13.13 6.88
C VAL A 214 -10.22 12.57 5.93
N SER A 215 -10.39 11.25 5.90
CA SER A 215 -11.36 10.57 5.04
C SER A 215 -11.57 9.13 5.50
N ASN A 216 -12.61 8.49 4.98
CA ASN A 216 -12.77 7.04 5.06
C ASN A 216 -13.14 6.48 3.69
N LEU A 217 -12.88 5.19 3.52
CA LEU A 217 -13.34 4.41 2.38
C LEU A 217 -14.01 3.15 2.92
N MET A 218 -15.28 2.99 2.65
CA MET A 218 -16.00 1.74 2.86
C MET A 218 -15.83 0.84 1.65
N ARG A 219 -15.45 -0.41 1.87
CA ARG A 219 -15.33 -1.42 0.83
C ARG A 219 -16.38 -2.49 1.03
N LEU A 220 -17.33 -2.57 0.10
CA LEU A 220 -18.37 -3.57 0.08
C LEU A 220 -17.92 -4.80 -0.70
N SER A 221 -18.13 -5.98 -0.14
CA SER A 221 -17.70 -7.25 -0.74
C SER A 221 -18.68 -8.37 -0.44
N LYS A 222 -18.89 -9.25 -1.43
CA LYS A 222 -19.61 -10.52 -1.30
C LYS A 222 -18.70 -11.71 -1.54
N GLY A 223 -17.49 -11.45 -2.03
CA GLY A 223 -16.46 -12.46 -2.24
C GLY A 223 -15.87 -12.99 -0.94
N GLU A 224 -15.10 -14.05 -1.03
CA GLU A 224 -14.44 -14.67 0.12
C GLU A 224 -13.41 -13.72 0.75
N MET A 225 -12.66 -12.97 -0.09
CA MET A 225 -11.78 -11.89 0.33
C MET A 225 -12.30 -10.53 -0.15
N ILE A 226 -11.97 -9.48 0.61
CA ILE A 226 -12.28 -8.12 0.21
C ILE A 226 -11.27 -7.64 -0.84
N GLY A 227 -11.72 -7.43 -2.06
CA GLY A 227 -10.90 -6.96 -3.18
C GLY A 227 -11.62 -7.14 -4.51
N VAL A 228 -11.28 -6.31 -5.49
CA VAL A 228 -11.94 -6.28 -6.80
C VAL A 228 -11.88 -7.64 -7.49
N LYS A 229 -10.73 -8.33 -7.44
CA LYS A 229 -10.56 -9.63 -8.10
C LYS A 229 -11.48 -10.75 -7.58
N TYR A 230 -11.94 -10.64 -6.33
CA TYR A 230 -12.82 -11.62 -5.70
C TYR A 230 -14.31 -11.27 -5.86
N ASN A 231 -14.61 -10.15 -6.52
CA ASN A 231 -15.96 -9.60 -6.66
C ASN A 231 -16.31 -9.28 -8.12
N LYS A 232 -15.57 -9.81 -9.12
CA LYS A 232 -15.74 -9.47 -10.54
C LYS A 232 -17.17 -9.70 -11.08
N ASP A 233 -17.81 -10.77 -10.61
CA ASP A 233 -19.15 -11.18 -11.06
C ASP A 233 -20.23 -10.89 -10.02
N LYS A 234 -19.93 -9.99 -9.07
CA LYS A 234 -20.87 -9.61 -7.99
C LYS A 234 -21.43 -8.21 -8.24
N THR A 235 -22.69 -8.04 -7.87
CA THR A 235 -23.39 -6.75 -7.89
C THR A 235 -23.40 -6.14 -6.48
N TRP A 236 -23.60 -4.82 -6.37
CA TRP A 236 -23.64 -4.07 -5.10
C TRP A 236 -22.38 -4.23 -4.26
N VAL A 237 -21.23 -4.24 -4.92
CA VAL A 237 -19.90 -4.30 -4.33
C VAL A 237 -19.04 -3.14 -4.85
N GLY A 238 -17.97 -2.78 -4.11
CA GLY A 238 -17.07 -1.71 -4.53
C GLY A 238 -16.75 -0.75 -3.41
N GLY A 239 -16.37 0.48 -3.78
CA GLY A 239 -16.02 1.56 -2.85
C GLY A 239 -17.21 2.47 -2.57
N SER A 240 -17.33 2.93 -1.33
CA SER A 240 -18.30 3.94 -0.89
C SER A 240 -17.68 4.78 0.23
N THR A 241 -18.40 5.85 0.62
CA THR A 241 -18.06 6.66 1.80
C THR A 241 -18.97 6.29 2.95
N GLY A 242 -18.41 6.14 4.13
CA GLY A 242 -19.17 5.98 5.37
C GLY A 242 -19.49 7.33 6.00
N PHE A 243 -20.69 7.44 6.56
CA PHE A 243 -21.08 8.55 7.41
C PHE A 243 -21.17 8.06 8.85
N PHE A 244 -20.82 8.89 9.81
CA PHE A 244 -20.89 8.61 11.23
C PHE A 244 -21.47 9.82 11.97
N GLU A 245 -22.14 9.55 13.06
CA GLU A 245 -22.61 10.60 13.96
C GLU A 245 -21.43 11.17 14.74
N ILE A 246 -21.49 12.50 15.00
CA ILE A 246 -20.46 13.25 15.76
C ILE A 246 -20.96 13.44 17.19
#